data_2b7344660fc05ac876b0d0ee872f79df
#
_entry.id   2b7344660fc05ac876b0d0ee872f79df
#
_cell.length_a   1.000
_cell.length_b   1.000
_cell.length_c   1.000
_cell.angle_alpha   90.00
_cell.angle_beta   90.00
_cell.angle_gamma   90.00
#
_symmetry.space_group_name_H-M   'P 1'
#
loop_
_entity.id
_entity.type
_entity.pdbx_description
1 polymer ?
#
loop_
_entity_poly.entity_id
_entity_poly.type
_entity_poly.pdbx_seq_one_letter_code
_entity_poly.pdbx_strand_id
1 'polypeptide(L)'
;MLEAAHAQHGRLPWAMLFEPAIRLSDQGFEVSARLNRLLAIDPHLKRDPTAARYFYDAKGSPWPVGHRLRNPELADTLAQIARRGSLALHTGPIARDIVAAVRSHPINPGLLDERDLAFYQPKVRTPLCSNFRNRTICGMPAPSSGAIAVAQILGFYDAVGAPRFASADADPQAEGVHVFTQAGRLAFADRNQYVADPDFVKLPTGMIDPDYLKRRASLIGPRDMGRALPGDPPGAPHLRVSEATLEQPGTSHLSIIDARGNAIAMTTTIEDQFGARLMVRGFLLNNQLTDFSFAAQANGMPVANRVEPGKRPRSSMAPTLVFATTQPAPLTAPATSAYRGMRPTGSSAIAARPPADAVIAPGPLLMTLGSPGGSQIIGYVARTLLATIGDGLDVQTAISMPNLGNRNGPTELEAGRVGAGLADSLRARGHEIREIDMTSGLQAIERRCDRAGRCTLAGGADPRREGLVIGR
;
A
#
# COMPACT_ATOMS: atom_id res chain seq x y z
N MET A 1 4.09 9.26 12.53
CA MET A 1 4.27 7.80 12.48
C MET A 1 5.73 7.40 12.70
N LEU A 2 6.70 7.83 11.89
CA LEU A 2 8.12 7.43 12.02
C LEU A 2 8.71 7.73 13.39
N GLU A 3 8.43 8.92 13.97
CA GLU A 3 8.88 9.26 15.32
C GLU A 3 8.29 8.33 16.39
N ALA A 4 7.00 8.00 16.28
CA ALA A 4 6.36 7.05 17.20
C ALA A 4 6.97 5.64 17.12
N ALA A 5 7.30 5.18 15.92
CA ALA A 5 8.00 3.92 15.72
C ALA A 5 9.45 3.98 16.25
N HIS A 6 10.14 5.09 16.01
CA HIS A 6 11.51 5.31 16.50
C HIS A 6 11.55 5.35 18.04
N ALA A 7 10.58 5.99 18.68
CA ALA A 7 10.51 6.04 20.14
C ALA A 7 10.41 4.65 20.79
N GLN A 8 9.83 3.67 20.10
CA GLN A 8 9.65 2.30 20.60
C GLN A 8 10.79 1.36 20.18
N HIS A 9 11.34 1.53 18.98
CA HIS A 9 12.23 0.56 18.35
C HIS A 9 13.55 1.15 17.88
N GLY A 10 13.69 2.49 17.88
CA GLY A 10 14.88 3.18 17.42
C GLY A 10 16.10 2.92 18.32
N ARG A 11 17.28 2.87 17.71
CA ARG A 11 18.56 2.67 18.41
C ARG A 11 19.55 3.79 18.16
N LEU A 12 19.52 4.38 16.97
CA LEU A 12 20.33 5.54 16.63
C LEU A 12 19.60 6.82 17.09
N PRO A 13 20.34 7.89 17.43
CA PRO A 13 19.73 9.18 17.69
C PRO A 13 18.84 9.63 16.51
N TRP A 14 17.64 10.14 16.82
CA TRP A 14 16.66 10.57 15.81
C TRP A 14 17.25 11.48 14.74
N ALA A 15 18.01 12.51 15.16
CA ALA A 15 18.60 13.50 14.26
C ALA A 15 19.57 12.89 13.24
N MET A 16 20.34 11.87 13.61
CA MET A 16 21.29 11.20 12.71
C MET A 16 20.59 10.53 11.52
N LEU A 17 19.35 10.08 11.70
CA LEU A 17 18.59 9.41 10.63
C LEU A 17 18.22 10.35 9.48
N PHE A 18 18.25 11.66 9.72
CA PHE A 18 17.94 12.67 8.71
C PHE A 18 19.17 13.12 7.90
N GLU A 19 20.38 12.93 8.41
CA GLU A 19 21.61 13.41 7.76
C GLU A 19 21.74 12.99 6.29
N PRO A 20 21.49 11.73 5.91
CA PRO A 20 21.58 11.32 4.50
C PRO A 20 20.57 12.06 3.60
N ALA A 21 19.32 12.24 4.09
CA ALA A 21 18.28 12.93 3.35
C ALA A 21 18.54 14.44 3.24
N ILE A 22 19.03 15.06 4.31
CA ILE A 22 19.45 16.48 4.32
C ILE A 22 20.57 16.70 3.31
N ARG A 23 21.63 15.86 3.34
CA ARG A 23 22.73 15.95 2.36
C ARG A 23 22.23 15.76 0.93
N LEU A 24 21.38 14.76 0.67
CA LEU A 24 20.84 14.52 -0.65
C LEU A 24 20.00 15.69 -1.17
N SER A 25 19.22 16.32 -0.29
CA SER A 25 18.44 17.51 -0.64
C SER A 25 19.34 18.72 -0.93
N ASP A 26 20.37 18.96 -0.13
CA ASP A 26 21.27 20.10 -0.29
C ASP A 26 22.25 19.93 -1.46
N GLN A 27 22.88 18.75 -1.58
CA GLN A 27 23.85 18.47 -2.64
C GLN A 27 23.18 18.12 -3.97
N GLY A 28 21.93 17.66 -3.93
CA GLY A 28 21.13 17.28 -5.07
C GLY A 28 21.32 15.83 -5.52
N PHE A 29 20.38 15.40 -6.32
CA PHE A 29 20.36 14.10 -7.01
C PHE A 29 20.14 14.30 -8.50
N GLU A 30 20.47 13.30 -9.31
CA GLU A 30 20.28 13.37 -10.75
C GLU A 30 18.83 13.08 -11.14
N VAL A 31 18.27 13.88 -12.03
CA VAL A 31 16.95 13.65 -12.62
C VAL A 31 16.99 12.33 -13.38
N SER A 32 16.17 11.38 -12.96
CA SER A 32 16.04 10.09 -13.63
C SER A 32 15.19 10.15 -14.89
N ALA A 33 15.29 9.14 -15.75
CA ALA A 33 14.44 9.02 -16.92
C ALA A 33 12.94 8.97 -16.57
N ARG A 34 12.61 8.31 -15.45
CA ARG A 34 11.24 8.26 -14.95
C ARG A 34 10.75 9.63 -14.50
N LEU A 35 11.53 10.34 -13.67
CA LEU A 35 11.15 11.68 -13.21
C LEU A 35 10.95 12.63 -14.40
N ASN A 36 11.89 12.67 -15.35
CA ASN A 36 11.78 13.50 -16.56
C ASN A 36 10.48 13.19 -17.33
N ARG A 37 10.18 11.89 -17.58
CA ARG A 37 8.95 11.48 -18.26
C ARG A 37 7.70 11.92 -17.49
N LEU A 38 7.65 11.74 -16.17
CA LEU A 38 6.48 12.13 -15.37
C LEU A 38 6.26 13.64 -15.38
N LEU A 39 7.33 14.43 -15.31
CA LEU A 39 7.27 15.89 -15.43
C LEU A 39 6.76 16.32 -16.81
N ALA A 40 7.15 15.60 -17.88
CA ALA A 40 6.73 15.91 -19.24
C ALA A 40 5.24 15.70 -19.48
N ILE A 41 4.66 14.66 -18.85
CA ILE A 41 3.25 14.29 -19.06
C ILE A 41 2.28 14.96 -18.07
N ASP A 42 2.78 15.53 -16.96
CA ASP A 42 1.89 16.20 -15.99
C ASP A 42 1.43 17.58 -16.53
N PRO A 43 0.11 17.80 -16.72
CA PRO A 43 -0.39 19.02 -17.32
C PRO A 43 -0.57 20.15 -16.31
N HIS A 44 -0.42 19.88 -15.00
CA HIS A 44 -0.84 20.79 -13.93
C HIS A 44 0.31 21.31 -13.06
N LEU A 45 1.38 20.53 -12.85
CA LEU A 45 2.46 20.84 -11.91
C LEU A 45 3.11 22.22 -12.18
N LYS A 46 3.20 22.63 -13.45
CA LYS A 46 3.74 23.94 -13.86
C LYS A 46 2.91 25.13 -13.41
N ARG A 47 1.65 24.93 -12.99
CA ARG A 47 0.76 26.00 -12.52
C ARG A 47 1.15 26.53 -11.15
N ASP A 48 1.79 25.71 -10.34
CA ASP A 48 2.39 26.16 -9.08
C ASP A 48 3.76 26.79 -9.36
N PRO A 49 3.96 28.09 -9.05
CA PRO A 49 5.20 28.78 -9.37
C PRO A 49 6.42 28.21 -8.65
N THR A 50 6.24 27.62 -7.47
CA THR A 50 7.33 27.02 -6.68
C THR A 50 7.76 25.70 -7.29
N ALA A 51 6.81 24.84 -7.63
CA ALA A 51 7.08 23.59 -8.33
C ALA A 51 7.66 23.84 -9.73
N ALA A 52 7.15 24.85 -10.45
CA ALA A 52 7.66 25.21 -11.77
C ALA A 52 9.15 25.59 -11.73
N ARG A 53 9.56 26.45 -10.78
CA ARG A 53 10.97 26.82 -10.62
C ARG A 53 11.86 25.65 -10.24
N TYR A 54 11.32 24.68 -9.53
CA TYR A 54 12.10 23.54 -9.06
C TYR A 54 12.26 22.46 -10.12
N PHE A 55 11.18 22.10 -10.81
CA PHE A 55 11.14 20.94 -11.71
C PHE A 55 11.39 21.24 -13.19
N TYR A 56 11.33 22.51 -13.58
CA TYR A 56 11.39 22.92 -14.98
C TYR A 56 12.43 24.02 -15.20
N ASP A 57 12.95 24.10 -16.43
CA ASP A 57 13.83 25.18 -16.87
C ASP A 57 13.05 26.48 -17.14
N ALA A 58 13.77 27.54 -17.50
CA ALA A 58 13.18 28.84 -17.80
C ALA A 58 12.24 28.83 -19.03
N LYS A 59 12.32 27.81 -19.88
CA LYS A 59 11.43 27.62 -21.05
C LYS A 59 10.21 26.77 -20.70
N GLY A 60 10.09 26.28 -19.44
CA GLY A 60 9.03 25.40 -18.95
C GLY A 60 9.18 23.95 -19.44
N SER A 61 10.38 23.54 -19.85
CA SER A 61 10.70 22.14 -20.15
C SER A 61 11.18 21.43 -18.87
N PRO A 62 10.84 20.13 -18.66
CA PRO A 62 11.39 19.37 -17.56
C PRO A 62 12.92 19.39 -17.59
N TRP A 63 13.55 19.47 -16.42
CA TRP A 63 14.99 19.28 -16.36
C TRP A 63 15.41 17.98 -17.04
N PRO A 64 16.47 17.97 -17.86
CA PRO A 64 16.87 16.77 -18.58
C PRO A 64 17.40 15.69 -17.65
N VAL A 65 17.37 14.45 -18.12
CA VAL A 65 17.99 13.30 -17.41
C VAL A 65 19.45 13.62 -17.10
N GLY A 66 19.89 13.34 -15.88
CA GLY A 66 21.23 13.65 -15.39
C GLY A 66 21.40 15.08 -14.85
N HIS A 67 20.41 15.98 -15.01
CA HIS A 67 20.46 17.28 -14.35
C HIS A 67 20.48 17.11 -12.82
N ARG A 68 21.37 17.84 -12.15
CA ARG A 68 21.47 17.78 -10.69
C ARG A 68 20.45 18.72 -10.03
N LEU A 69 19.42 18.11 -9.48
CA LEU A 69 18.30 18.81 -8.83
C LEU A 69 18.57 18.98 -7.34
N ARG A 70 18.72 20.22 -6.88
CA ARG A 70 18.99 20.57 -5.47
C ARG A 70 17.76 21.19 -4.83
N ASN A 71 17.54 20.88 -3.55
CA ASN A 71 16.41 21.37 -2.78
C ASN A 71 16.81 21.84 -1.36
N PRO A 72 17.43 23.00 -1.25
CA PRO A 72 17.87 23.54 0.03
C PRO A 72 16.70 23.82 1.00
N GLU A 73 15.50 24.16 0.48
CA GLU A 73 14.31 24.35 1.32
C GLU A 73 13.89 23.05 2.00
N LEU A 74 13.94 21.92 1.29
CA LEU A 74 13.66 20.61 1.86
C LEU A 74 14.74 20.22 2.88
N ALA A 75 16.01 20.53 2.59
CA ALA A 75 17.12 20.30 3.52
C ALA A 75 16.89 21.03 4.86
N ASP A 76 16.48 22.30 4.80
CA ASP A 76 16.13 23.09 6.02
C ASP A 76 14.91 22.49 6.74
N THR A 77 13.86 22.13 6.02
CA THR A 77 12.68 21.49 6.58
C THR A 77 13.02 20.19 7.32
N LEU A 78 13.81 19.32 6.70
CA LEU A 78 14.28 18.07 7.30
C LEU A 78 15.17 18.33 8.53
N ALA A 79 16.06 19.35 8.46
CA ALA A 79 16.90 19.74 9.60
C ALA A 79 16.07 20.25 10.79
N GLN A 80 14.97 20.97 10.56
CA GLN A 80 14.06 21.39 11.62
C GLN A 80 13.35 20.18 12.26
N ILE A 81 12.88 19.22 11.45
CA ILE A 81 12.25 17.98 11.94
C ILE A 81 13.29 17.11 12.69
N ALA A 82 14.52 17.04 12.22
CA ALA A 82 15.60 16.32 12.90
C ALA A 82 15.87 16.86 14.31
N ARG A 83 15.82 18.19 14.49
CA ARG A 83 16.06 18.86 15.79
C ARG A 83 14.87 18.83 16.73
N ARG A 84 13.65 18.94 16.22
CA ARG A 84 12.43 19.19 17.01
C ARG A 84 11.42 18.04 16.99
N GLY A 85 11.72 16.94 16.29
CA GLY A 85 10.77 15.86 16.06
C GLY A 85 9.64 16.25 15.11
N SER A 86 8.62 15.40 15.03
CA SER A 86 7.44 15.64 14.17
C SER A 86 6.66 16.89 14.54
N LEU A 87 6.82 17.39 15.76
CA LEU A 87 6.19 18.64 16.20
C LEU A 87 6.54 19.83 15.30
N ALA A 88 7.76 19.84 14.72
CA ALA A 88 8.17 20.87 13.77
C ALA A 88 7.28 20.95 12.52
N LEU A 89 6.74 19.79 12.06
CA LEU A 89 5.83 19.71 10.93
C LEU A 89 4.38 20.07 11.32
N HIS A 90 4.00 19.75 12.56
CA HIS A 90 2.61 19.86 13.01
C HIS A 90 2.27 21.22 13.64
N THR A 91 3.29 21.99 14.04
CA THR A 91 3.11 23.30 14.67
C THR A 91 4.19 24.29 14.22
N GLY A 92 3.91 25.59 14.39
CA GLY A 92 4.89 26.64 14.13
C GLY A 92 5.03 26.99 12.63
N PRO A 93 6.22 27.45 12.17
CA PRO A 93 6.35 28.05 10.84
C PRO A 93 5.98 27.13 9.68
N ILE A 94 6.41 25.84 9.73
CA ILE A 94 6.12 24.90 8.63
C ILE A 94 4.61 24.65 8.53
N ALA A 95 3.93 24.44 9.67
CA ALA A 95 2.48 24.26 9.69
C ALA A 95 1.74 25.48 9.14
N ARG A 96 2.15 26.70 9.56
CA ARG A 96 1.56 27.95 9.05
C ARG A 96 1.71 28.10 7.53
N ASP A 97 2.89 27.79 7.00
CA ASP A 97 3.13 27.90 5.57
C ASP A 97 2.32 26.87 4.76
N ILE A 98 2.17 25.64 5.29
CA ILE A 98 1.27 24.63 4.69
C ILE A 98 -0.16 25.16 4.66
N VAL A 99 -0.68 25.65 5.79
CA VAL A 99 -2.03 26.20 5.89
C VAL A 99 -2.21 27.39 4.96
N ALA A 100 -1.24 28.33 4.94
CA ALA A 100 -1.29 29.49 4.04
C ALA A 100 -1.35 29.07 2.58
N ALA A 101 -0.49 28.14 2.15
CA ALA A 101 -0.47 27.63 0.78
C ALA A 101 -1.80 27.00 0.37
N VAL A 102 -2.40 26.20 1.24
CA VAL A 102 -3.69 25.55 0.98
C VAL A 102 -4.83 26.57 0.91
N ARG A 103 -4.87 27.52 1.86
CA ARG A 103 -5.98 28.51 1.96
C ARG A 103 -5.90 29.60 0.90
N SER A 104 -4.71 29.95 0.42
CA SER A 104 -4.50 30.98 -0.60
C SER A 104 -4.42 30.41 -2.02
N HIS A 105 -4.71 29.11 -2.22
CA HIS A 105 -4.63 28.52 -3.55
C HIS A 105 -5.57 29.24 -4.54
N PRO A 106 -5.07 29.78 -5.67
CA PRO A 106 -5.82 30.74 -6.51
C PRO A 106 -7.04 30.12 -7.21
N ILE A 107 -7.04 28.82 -7.46
CA ILE A 107 -8.11 28.13 -8.20
C ILE A 107 -9.05 27.39 -7.24
N ASN A 108 -8.49 26.71 -6.24
CA ASN A 108 -9.26 25.86 -5.33
C ASN A 108 -8.73 25.98 -3.90
N PRO A 109 -9.03 27.06 -3.18
CA PRO A 109 -8.59 27.25 -1.81
C PRO A 109 -9.24 26.21 -0.89
N GLY A 110 -8.42 25.59 -0.02
CA GLY A 110 -8.89 24.63 0.97
C GLY A 110 -9.22 25.27 2.32
N LEU A 111 -9.78 24.48 3.23
CA LEU A 111 -10.20 24.91 4.55
C LEU A 111 -9.26 24.46 5.68
N LEU A 112 -8.11 23.85 5.33
CA LEU A 112 -7.12 23.38 6.30
C LEU A 112 -6.75 24.50 7.27
N ASP A 113 -6.66 24.19 8.59
CA ASP A 113 -6.16 25.12 9.59
C ASP A 113 -5.02 24.52 10.43
N GLU A 114 -4.36 25.33 11.25
CA GLU A 114 -3.24 24.88 12.07
C GLU A 114 -3.64 23.82 13.11
N ARG A 115 -4.92 23.79 13.53
CA ARG A 115 -5.43 22.80 14.47
C ARG A 115 -5.52 21.41 13.84
N ASP A 116 -5.88 21.34 12.55
CA ASP A 116 -5.92 20.06 11.81
C ASP A 116 -4.56 19.38 11.83
N LEU A 117 -3.49 20.16 11.68
CA LEU A 117 -2.12 19.65 11.75
C LEU A 117 -1.69 19.34 13.18
N ALA A 118 -1.99 20.24 14.14
CA ALA A 118 -1.58 20.11 15.53
C ALA A 118 -2.24 18.91 16.23
N PHE A 119 -3.48 18.59 15.90
CA PHE A 119 -4.22 17.47 16.49
C PHE A 119 -4.08 16.16 15.73
N TYR A 120 -3.37 16.15 14.58
CA TYR A 120 -3.14 14.92 13.85
C TYR A 120 -2.29 13.93 14.66
N GLN A 121 -2.77 12.68 14.77
CA GLN A 121 -2.06 11.61 15.43
C GLN A 121 -2.03 10.34 14.55
N PRO A 122 -0.89 9.64 14.47
CA PRO A 122 -0.83 8.35 13.82
C PRO A 122 -1.67 7.33 14.61
N LYS A 123 -2.32 6.41 13.90
CA LYS A 123 -3.09 5.32 14.50
C LYS A 123 -2.29 4.03 14.45
N VAL A 124 -2.14 3.39 15.61
CA VAL A 124 -1.67 2.00 15.70
C VAL A 124 -2.88 1.09 15.49
N ARG A 125 -2.75 0.11 14.62
CA ARG A 125 -3.79 -0.84 14.27
C ARG A 125 -3.25 -2.27 14.42
N THR A 126 -4.07 -3.18 14.92
CA THR A 126 -3.74 -4.62 14.93
C THR A 126 -3.68 -5.12 13.49
N PRO A 127 -2.60 -5.77 13.05
CA PRO A 127 -2.51 -6.32 11.71
C PRO A 127 -3.63 -7.31 11.41
N LEU A 128 -4.12 -7.31 10.17
CA LEU A 128 -5.01 -8.36 9.68
C LEU A 128 -4.15 -9.51 9.17
N CYS A 129 -4.34 -10.69 9.74
CA CYS A 129 -3.65 -11.90 9.30
C CYS A 129 -4.65 -12.92 8.74
N SER A 130 -4.27 -13.60 7.68
CA SER A 130 -5.02 -14.69 7.05
C SER A 130 -4.08 -15.84 6.70
N ASN A 131 -4.64 -17.05 6.54
CA ASN A 131 -3.87 -18.19 6.09
C ASN A 131 -4.09 -18.41 4.61
N PHE A 132 -3.00 -18.65 3.89
CA PHE A 132 -3.01 -19.14 2.52
C PHE A 132 -2.06 -20.33 2.41
N ARG A 133 -2.61 -21.50 2.09
CA ARG A 133 -1.87 -22.75 2.13
C ARG A 133 -1.17 -22.95 3.49
N ASN A 134 0.14 -23.10 3.50
CA ASN A 134 0.93 -23.31 4.72
C ASN A 134 1.68 -22.02 5.17
N ARG A 135 1.09 -20.85 4.90
CA ARG A 135 1.65 -19.53 5.26
C ARG A 135 0.60 -18.67 5.96
N THR A 136 1.06 -17.87 6.94
CA THR A 136 0.28 -16.80 7.53
C THR A 136 0.70 -15.49 6.89
N ILE A 137 -0.25 -14.78 6.29
CA ILE A 137 -0.05 -13.51 5.59
C ILE A 137 -0.67 -12.41 6.41
N CYS A 138 0.13 -11.45 6.85
CA CYS A 138 -0.30 -10.32 7.66
C CYS A 138 -0.08 -9.01 6.91
N GLY A 139 -1.06 -8.11 6.99
CA GLY A 139 -0.97 -6.81 6.35
C GLY A 139 -1.74 -5.73 7.10
N MET A 140 -1.74 -4.51 6.55
CA MET A 140 -2.40 -3.36 7.15
C MET A 140 -3.92 -3.47 7.06
N PRO A 141 -4.66 -3.35 8.18
CA PRO A 141 -6.12 -3.41 8.20
C PRO A 141 -6.72 -2.08 7.73
N ALA A 142 -8.06 -2.00 7.72
CA ALA A 142 -8.78 -0.77 7.41
C ALA A 142 -8.31 0.44 8.26
N PRO A 143 -8.28 1.63 7.67
CA PRO A 143 -8.87 2.02 6.39
C PRO A 143 -8.11 1.53 5.15
N SER A 144 -6.93 0.91 5.28
CA SER A 144 -6.38 0.21 4.13
C SER A 144 -7.21 -1.03 3.81
N SER A 145 -7.56 -1.18 2.54
CA SER A 145 -8.27 -2.35 2.03
C SER A 145 -7.31 -3.45 1.58
N GLY A 146 -5.99 -3.18 1.59
CA GLY A 146 -4.99 -4.06 1.02
C GLY A 146 -5.01 -5.46 1.61
N ALA A 147 -4.86 -5.59 2.93
CA ALA A 147 -4.84 -6.91 3.57
C ALA A 147 -6.15 -7.69 3.39
N ILE A 148 -7.30 -7.02 3.53
CA ILE A 148 -8.62 -7.66 3.37
C ILE A 148 -8.78 -8.20 1.94
N ALA A 149 -8.53 -7.35 0.94
CA ALA A 149 -8.74 -7.74 -0.46
C ALA A 149 -7.72 -8.78 -0.94
N VAL A 150 -6.46 -8.69 -0.51
CA VAL A 150 -5.45 -9.74 -0.79
C VAL A 150 -5.88 -11.06 -0.15
N ALA A 151 -6.31 -11.06 1.12
CA ALA A 151 -6.80 -12.26 1.80
C ALA A 151 -8.03 -12.87 1.10
N GLN A 152 -8.97 -12.03 0.63
CA GLN A 152 -10.13 -12.50 -0.14
C GLN A 152 -9.71 -13.10 -1.48
N ILE A 153 -8.85 -12.43 -2.25
CA ILE A 153 -8.38 -12.96 -3.55
C ILE A 153 -7.71 -14.33 -3.38
N LEU A 154 -6.79 -14.45 -2.43
CA LEU A 154 -6.09 -15.70 -2.15
C LEU A 154 -7.05 -16.78 -1.64
N GLY A 155 -7.96 -16.40 -0.74
CA GLY A 155 -8.96 -17.32 -0.19
C GLY A 155 -9.98 -17.81 -1.23
N PHE A 156 -10.43 -16.97 -2.14
CA PHE A 156 -11.29 -17.38 -3.26
C PHE A 156 -10.55 -18.30 -4.22
N TYR A 157 -9.29 -17.96 -4.54
CA TYR A 157 -8.45 -18.75 -5.42
C TYR A 157 -8.24 -20.18 -4.87
N ASP A 158 -7.97 -20.30 -3.58
CA ASP A 158 -7.76 -21.58 -2.92
C ASP A 158 -9.05 -22.37 -2.76
N ALA A 159 -10.17 -21.70 -2.44
CA ALA A 159 -11.48 -22.33 -2.29
C ALA A 159 -12.06 -22.94 -3.57
N VAL A 160 -11.70 -22.39 -4.74
CA VAL A 160 -12.05 -22.97 -6.06
C VAL A 160 -11.20 -24.21 -6.37
N GLY A 161 -10.08 -24.42 -5.67
CA GLY A 161 -9.09 -25.42 -6.03
C GLY A 161 -8.40 -25.10 -7.36
N ALA A 162 -8.13 -23.81 -7.59
CA ALA A 162 -7.61 -23.33 -8.86
C ALA A 162 -6.27 -23.98 -9.23
N PRO A 163 -6.02 -24.20 -10.55
CA PRO A 163 -4.73 -24.69 -11.04
C PRO A 163 -3.62 -23.66 -10.79
N ARG A 164 -2.41 -24.00 -11.19
CA ARG A 164 -1.27 -23.08 -11.09
C ARG A 164 -1.57 -21.76 -11.80
N PHE A 165 -1.18 -20.66 -11.14
CA PHE A 165 -1.27 -19.32 -11.70
C PHE A 165 -0.21 -19.08 -12.78
N ALA A 166 0.98 -19.65 -12.59
CA ALA A 166 2.11 -19.55 -13.51
C ALA A 166 2.78 -20.90 -13.77
N SER A 167 3.37 -21.05 -14.95
CA SER A 167 4.24 -22.18 -15.28
C SER A 167 5.58 -22.09 -14.54
N ALA A 168 6.42 -23.10 -14.69
CA ALA A 168 7.80 -23.09 -14.19
C ALA A 168 8.65 -22.00 -14.86
N ASP A 169 8.33 -21.64 -16.09
CA ASP A 169 8.98 -20.58 -16.86
C ASP A 169 8.35 -19.19 -16.60
N ALA A 170 7.54 -19.07 -15.55
CA ALA A 170 6.86 -17.85 -15.12
C ALA A 170 5.83 -17.28 -16.11
N ASP A 171 5.31 -18.09 -17.02
CA ASP A 171 4.23 -17.69 -17.92
C ASP A 171 2.87 -17.83 -17.23
N PRO A 172 2.04 -16.75 -17.22
CA PRO A 172 0.69 -16.81 -16.67
C PRO A 172 -0.19 -17.84 -17.39
N GLN A 173 -0.81 -18.74 -16.62
CA GLN A 173 -1.67 -19.80 -17.16
C GLN A 173 -3.12 -19.32 -17.27
N ALA A 174 -3.74 -19.49 -18.45
CA ALA A 174 -5.03 -18.89 -18.76
C ALA A 174 -6.15 -19.23 -17.74
N GLU A 175 -6.21 -20.46 -17.24
CA GLU A 175 -7.19 -20.87 -16.26
C GLU A 175 -6.93 -20.27 -14.88
N GLY A 176 -5.67 -20.31 -14.41
CA GLY A 176 -5.29 -19.66 -13.16
C GLY A 176 -5.51 -18.13 -13.19
N VAL A 177 -5.20 -17.50 -14.32
CA VAL A 177 -5.47 -16.06 -14.53
C VAL A 177 -6.95 -15.77 -14.56
N HIS A 178 -7.77 -16.61 -15.21
CA HIS A 178 -9.22 -16.47 -15.16
C HIS A 178 -9.73 -16.47 -13.71
N VAL A 179 -9.39 -17.49 -12.93
CA VAL A 179 -9.82 -17.58 -11.52
C VAL A 179 -9.32 -16.38 -10.72
N PHE A 180 -8.06 -15.97 -10.89
CA PHE A 180 -7.48 -14.81 -10.22
C PHE A 180 -8.24 -13.52 -10.51
N THR A 181 -8.61 -13.29 -11.77
CA THR A 181 -9.35 -12.08 -12.16
C THR A 181 -10.78 -12.10 -11.65
N GLN A 182 -11.44 -13.27 -11.62
CA GLN A 182 -12.78 -13.41 -11.02
C GLN A 182 -12.73 -13.21 -9.50
N ALA A 183 -11.71 -13.74 -8.82
CA ALA A 183 -11.46 -13.49 -7.40
C ALA A 183 -11.25 -11.99 -7.11
N GLY A 184 -10.53 -11.29 -8.00
CA GLY A 184 -10.39 -9.85 -7.95
C GLY A 184 -11.73 -9.11 -8.03
N ARG A 185 -12.62 -9.49 -8.96
CA ARG A 185 -13.99 -8.92 -9.06
C ARG A 185 -14.74 -9.01 -7.74
N LEU A 186 -14.79 -10.20 -7.16
CA LEU A 186 -15.51 -10.45 -5.91
C LEU A 186 -14.90 -9.63 -4.75
N ALA A 187 -13.59 -9.61 -4.62
CA ALA A 187 -12.89 -8.86 -3.57
C ALA A 187 -13.11 -7.36 -3.70
N PHE A 188 -13.05 -6.80 -4.92
CA PHE A 188 -13.30 -5.38 -5.14
C PHE A 188 -14.77 -4.98 -4.98
N ALA A 189 -15.70 -5.88 -5.27
CA ALA A 189 -17.12 -5.65 -4.97
C ALA A 189 -17.35 -5.46 -3.47
N ASP A 190 -16.81 -6.37 -2.65
CA ASP A 190 -16.91 -6.31 -1.20
C ASP A 190 -16.13 -5.10 -0.62
N ARG A 191 -14.90 -4.86 -1.11
CA ARG A 191 -14.08 -3.71 -0.73
C ARG A 191 -14.83 -2.39 -0.91
N ASN A 192 -15.40 -2.18 -2.08
CA ASN A 192 -16.08 -0.94 -2.42
C ASN A 192 -17.32 -0.70 -1.58
N GLN A 193 -17.98 -1.77 -1.16
CA GLN A 193 -19.16 -1.71 -0.32
C GLN A 193 -18.85 -1.44 1.15
N TYR A 194 -17.81 -2.10 1.70
CA TYR A 194 -17.68 -2.24 3.15
C TYR A 194 -16.46 -1.53 3.74
N VAL A 195 -15.34 -1.40 2.98
CA VAL A 195 -14.09 -0.93 3.57
C VAL A 195 -14.02 0.58 3.61
N ALA A 196 -13.88 1.10 4.82
CA ALA A 196 -13.68 2.51 5.13
C ALA A 196 -12.98 2.65 6.48
N ASP A 197 -12.83 3.87 7.01
CA ASP A 197 -12.23 4.09 8.33
C ASP A 197 -13.06 3.44 9.45
N PRO A 198 -12.52 2.46 10.17
CA PRO A 198 -13.24 1.74 11.22
C PRO A 198 -13.55 2.60 12.45
N ASP A 199 -12.92 3.77 12.60
CA ASP A 199 -13.26 4.72 13.65
C ASP A 199 -14.61 5.42 13.37
N PHE A 200 -15.11 5.37 12.12
CA PHE A 200 -16.36 6.00 11.66
C PHE A 200 -17.40 5.00 11.14
N VAL A 201 -16.95 3.85 10.68
CA VAL A 201 -17.79 2.89 9.99
C VAL A 201 -17.53 1.49 10.52
N LYS A 202 -18.56 0.82 11.06
CA LYS A 202 -18.45 -0.58 11.46
C LYS A 202 -18.27 -1.46 10.22
N LEU A 203 -17.14 -2.16 10.15
CA LEU A 203 -16.88 -3.15 9.10
C LEU A 203 -17.52 -4.51 9.46
N PRO A 204 -17.90 -5.31 8.45
CA PRO A 204 -18.24 -6.72 8.70
C PRO A 204 -17.06 -7.46 9.32
N THR A 205 -17.35 -8.30 10.31
CA THR A 205 -16.32 -9.10 10.98
C THR A 205 -15.90 -10.33 10.18
N GLY A 206 -16.78 -10.82 9.29
CA GLY A 206 -16.58 -12.05 8.54
C GLY A 206 -16.13 -11.87 7.08
N MET A 207 -15.49 -10.75 6.72
CA MET A 207 -15.05 -10.54 5.32
C MET A 207 -13.99 -11.57 4.85
N ILE A 208 -13.27 -12.18 5.77
CA ILE A 208 -12.28 -13.24 5.50
C ILE A 208 -12.67 -14.57 6.19
N ASP A 209 -13.91 -14.72 6.62
CA ASP A 209 -14.42 -15.97 7.18
C ASP A 209 -14.36 -17.09 6.13
N PRO A 210 -13.81 -18.29 6.47
CA PRO A 210 -13.63 -19.38 5.49
C PRO A 210 -14.93 -19.83 4.81
N ASP A 211 -16.04 -19.90 5.54
CA ASP A 211 -17.32 -20.30 4.97
C ASP A 211 -17.89 -19.22 4.04
N TYR A 212 -17.69 -17.95 4.40
CA TYR A 212 -18.03 -16.84 3.52
C TYR A 212 -17.21 -16.88 2.23
N LEU A 213 -15.88 -17.03 2.36
CA LEU A 213 -14.99 -17.13 1.18
C LEU A 213 -15.38 -18.30 0.28
N LYS A 214 -15.68 -19.48 0.85
CA LYS A 214 -16.11 -20.65 0.09
C LYS A 214 -17.43 -20.40 -0.65
N ARG A 215 -18.43 -19.83 0.02
CA ARG A 215 -19.71 -19.49 -0.63
C ARG A 215 -19.54 -18.46 -1.75
N ARG A 216 -18.69 -17.44 -1.55
CA ARG A 216 -18.41 -16.44 -2.59
C ARG A 216 -17.66 -17.03 -3.77
N ALA A 217 -16.66 -17.89 -3.50
CA ALA A 217 -15.86 -18.56 -4.53
C ALA A 217 -16.70 -19.45 -5.46
N SER A 218 -17.83 -20.02 -4.98
CA SER A 218 -18.72 -20.82 -5.83
C SER A 218 -19.39 -20.04 -6.97
N LEU A 219 -19.31 -18.70 -6.96
CA LEU A 219 -19.73 -17.85 -8.07
C LEU A 219 -18.73 -17.84 -9.24
N ILE A 220 -17.50 -18.30 -9.01
CA ILE A 220 -16.47 -18.38 -10.05
C ILE A 220 -16.75 -19.59 -10.93
N GLY A 221 -17.31 -19.35 -12.09
CA GLY A 221 -17.60 -20.36 -13.10
C GLY A 221 -16.55 -20.37 -14.22
N PRO A 222 -16.78 -21.16 -15.30
CA PRO A 222 -15.85 -21.27 -16.42
C PRO A 222 -15.81 -20.03 -17.34
N ARG A 223 -16.77 -19.11 -17.18
CA ARG A 223 -16.89 -17.87 -17.94
C ARG A 223 -16.76 -16.65 -17.03
N ASP A 224 -16.42 -15.52 -17.64
CA ASP A 224 -16.42 -14.24 -16.94
C ASP A 224 -17.80 -13.93 -16.36
N MET A 225 -17.86 -13.61 -15.06
CA MET A 225 -19.11 -13.28 -14.37
C MET A 225 -19.62 -11.87 -14.66
N GLY A 226 -18.86 -11.06 -15.42
CA GLY A 226 -19.16 -9.65 -15.59
C GLY A 226 -18.95 -8.86 -14.28
N ARG A 227 -19.79 -7.87 -14.04
CA ARG A 227 -19.71 -7.08 -12.81
C ARG A 227 -20.25 -7.86 -11.61
N ALA A 228 -19.38 -8.13 -10.63
CA ALA A 228 -19.77 -8.76 -9.39
C ALA A 228 -20.54 -7.79 -8.47
N LEU A 229 -21.57 -8.30 -7.81
CA LEU A 229 -22.21 -7.59 -6.70
C LEU A 229 -21.47 -7.87 -5.39
N PRO A 230 -21.51 -6.95 -4.40
CA PRO A 230 -20.99 -7.24 -3.07
C PRO A 230 -21.70 -8.42 -2.44
N GLY A 231 -20.99 -9.20 -1.65
CA GLY A 231 -21.58 -10.29 -0.88
C GLY A 231 -22.18 -9.80 0.43
N ASP A 232 -22.62 -10.77 1.24
CA ASP A 232 -23.15 -10.53 2.57
C ASP A 232 -22.26 -11.28 3.61
N PRO A 233 -21.09 -10.73 3.98
CA PRO A 233 -20.23 -11.35 4.97
C PRO A 233 -20.84 -11.25 6.38
N PRO A 234 -20.55 -12.19 7.29
CA PRO A 234 -21.01 -12.12 8.67
C PRO A 234 -20.77 -10.75 9.31
N GLY A 235 -21.80 -10.20 9.92
CA GLY A 235 -21.77 -8.87 10.53
C GLY A 235 -21.89 -7.70 9.55
N ALA A 236 -22.27 -7.96 8.31
CA ALA A 236 -22.55 -6.90 7.33
C ALA A 236 -23.74 -6.04 7.77
N PRO A 237 -23.62 -4.70 7.68
CA PRO A 237 -24.78 -3.84 7.91
C PRO A 237 -25.73 -3.91 6.70
N HIS A 238 -27.04 -3.97 6.97
CA HIS A 238 -28.07 -4.19 5.96
C HIS A 238 -28.25 -3.07 4.91
N LEU A 239 -27.65 -1.91 5.12
CA LEU A 239 -27.90 -0.72 4.30
C LEU A 239 -26.57 0.00 3.95
N ARG A 240 -25.99 -0.32 2.80
CA ARG A 240 -24.86 0.43 2.22
C ARG A 240 -24.87 0.35 0.70
N VAL A 241 -24.24 1.33 0.07
CA VAL A 241 -24.11 1.42 -1.38
C VAL A 241 -22.64 1.40 -1.74
N SER A 242 -22.33 0.63 -2.79
CA SER A 242 -20.97 0.51 -3.34
C SER A 242 -20.65 1.68 -4.25
N GLU A 243 -19.48 2.28 -4.07
CA GLU A 243 -18.90 3.24 -4.99
C GLU A 243 -17.43 2.93 -5.25
N ALA A 244 -17.04 2.90 -6.53
CA ALA A 244 -15.66 2.73 -6.95
C ALA A 244 -14.95 4.08 -6.97
N THR A 245 -13.87 4.19 -6.22
CA THR A 245 -12.94 5.33 -6.27
C THR A 245 -11.79 5.02 -7.21
N LEU A 246 -11.42 5.96 -8.07
CA LEU A 246 -10.25 5.85 -8.94
C LEU A 246 -9.02 6.36 -8.17
N GLU A 247 -8.22 5.45 -7.63
CA GLU A 247 -6.95 5.76 -6.97
C GLU A 247 -5.83 5.85 -8.00
N GLN A 248 -5.01 6.88 -7.92
CA GLN A 248 -3.92 7.14 -8.87
C GLN A 248 -2.59 6.44 -8.45
N PRO A 249 -1.68 6.13 -9.38
CA PRO A 249 -0.50 5.31 -9.12
C PRO A 249 0.74 6.09 -8.64
N GLY A 250 0.67 6.85 -7.55
CA GLY A 250 1.74 7.73 -7.05
C GLY A 250 2.41 7.31 -5.72
N THR A 251 2.60 6.04 -5.48
CA THR A 251 3.05 5.46 -4.20
C THR A 251 4.50 4.95 -4.28
N SER A 252 5.15 4.76 -3.13
CA SER A 252 6.43 4.06 -2.99
C SER A 252 6.34 2.94 -1.96
N HIS A 253 7.18 1.91 -2.10
CA HIS A 253 7.28 0.82 -1.14
C HIS A 253 8.74 0.50 -0.82
N LEU A 254 9.01 0.11 0.41
CA LEU A 254 10.30 -0.42 0.85
C LEU A 254 10.10 -1.66 1.73
N SER A 255 10.98 -2.63 1.54
CA SER A 255 11.10 -3.86 2.33
C SER A 255 12.50 -3.93 2.96
N ILE A 256 12.57 -4.23 4.25
CA ILE A 256 13.85 -4.36 4.96
C ILE A 256 13.78 -5.60 5.85
N ILE A 257 14.87 -6.38 5.84
CA ILE A 257 15.12 -7.42 6.86
C ILE A 257 16.55 -7.23 7.36
N ASP A 258 16.72 -7.07 8.68
CA ASP A 258 18.05 -6.94 9.28
C ASP A 258 18.66 -8.31 9.65
N ALA A 259 19.93 -8.29 10.04
CA ALA A 259 20.66 -9.51 10.43
C ALA A 259 20.07 -10.24 11.66
N ARG A 260 19.19 -9.59 12.42
CA ARG A 260 18.50 -10.18 13.58
C ARG A 260 17.13 -10.75 13.21
N GLY A 261 16.69 -10.56 11.96
CA GLY A 261 15.38 -10.97 11.49
C GLY A 261 14.26 -9.97 11.80
N ASN A 262 14.59 -8.75 12.25
CA ASN A 262 13.58 -7.68 12.29
C ASN A 262 13.22 -7.28 10.86
N ALA A 263 11.94 -7.06 10.63
CA ALA A 263 11.43 -6.80 9.29
C ALA A 263 10.52 -5.56 9.23
N ILE A 264 10.60 -4.85 8.14
CA ILE A 264 9.71 -3.74 7.81
C ILE A 264 9.18 -3.94 6.40
N ALA A 265 7.86 -3.83 6.24
CA ALA A 265 7.19 -3.59 4.98
C ALA A 265 6.50 -2.22 5.10
N MET A 266 6.95 -1.23 4.36
CA MET A 266 6.42 0.14 4.45
C MET A 266 6.00 0.65 3.09
N THR A 267 4.73 1.01 2.97
CA THR A 267 4.18 1.71 1.81
C THR A 267 3.88 3.15 2.20
N THR A 268 4.37 4.11 1.42
CA THR A 268 4.20 5.55 1.65
C THR A 268 3.77 6.26 0.38
N THR A 269 2.95 7.31 0.53
CA THR A 269 2.32 7.95 -0.63
C THR A 269 1.93 9.39 -0.33
N ILE A 270 1.90 10.20 -1.38
CA ILE A 270 1.19 11.48 -1.42
C ILE A 270 -0.03 11.40 -2.36
N GLU A 271 -0.49 10.21 -2.66
CA GLU A 271 -1.54 9.70 -3.53
C GLU A 271 -1.13 9.76 -5.00
N ASP A 272 -1.31 10.84 -5.73
CA ASP A 272 -0.82 10.97 -7.12
C ASP A 272 0.69 11.25 -7.15
N GLN A 273 1.31 11.07 -8.32
CA GLN A 273 2.77 11.17 -8.50
C GLN A 273 3.37 12.52 -8.07
N PHE A 274 2.59 13.60 -8.14
CA PHE A 274 2.94 14.94 -7.64
C PHE A 274 1.93 15.47 -6.62
N GLY A 275 1.18 14.61 -5.98
CA GLY A 275 0.17 14.93 -4.97
C GLY A 275 -0.80 15.99 -5.44
N ALA A 276 -1.05 16.99 -4.62
CA ALA A 276 -1.90 18.15 -4.95
C ALA A 276 -1.24 19.12 -5.93
N ARG A 277 -0.02 18.88 -6.37
CA ARG A 277 0.81 19.78 -7.23
C ARG A 277 1.06 21.14 -6.61
N LEU A 278 0.89 21.25 -5.32
CA LEU A 278 1.15 22.42 -4.50
C LEU A 278 2.43 22.19 -3.70
N MET A 279 3.46 22.98 -3.95
CA MET A 279 4.76 22.84 -3.31
C MET A 279 4.99 23.91 -2.25
N VAL A 280 5.37 23.50 -1.06
CA VAL A 280 5.66 24.36 0.09
C VAL A 280 6.85 23.84 0.87
N ARG A 281 7.74 24.71 1.34
CA ARG A 281 8.90 24.32 2.15
C ARG A 281 9.74 23.18 1.53
N GLY A 282 9.82 23.14 0.19
CA GLY A 282 10.61 22.17 -0.55
C GLY A 282 9.94 20.82 -0.77
N PHE A 283 8.68 20.61 -0.40
CA PHE A 283 7.96 19.36 -0.65
C PHE A 283 6.54 19.57 -1.20
N LEU A 284 6.06 18.58 -1.95
CA LEU A 284 4.71 18.58 -2.49
C LEU A 284 3.72 18.09 -1.43
N LEU A 285 2.57 18.77 -1.34
CA LEU A 285 1.47 18.31 -0.49
C LEU A 285 0.73 17.15 -1.16
N ASN A 286 0.15 16.29 -0.35
CA ASN A 286 -0.64 15.16 -0.82
C ASN A 286 -2.01 15.58 -1.35
N ASN A 287 -2.67 14.69 -2.10
CA ASN A 287 -4.06 14.81 -2.55
C ASN A 287 -4.95 13.68 -2.03
N GLN A 288 -4.66 13.10 -0.86
CA GLN A 288 -5.42 11.95 -0.32
C GLN A 288 -6.93 12.19 -0.15
N LEU A 289 -7.41 13.42 -0.19
CA LEU A 289 -8.86 13.69 -0.21
C LEU A 289 -9.57 13.04 -1.40
N THR A 290 -8.86 12.82 -2.52
CA THR A 290 -9.41 12.16 -3.70
C THR A 290 -9.58 10.65 -3.52
N ASP A 291 -9.03 10.05 -2.46
CA ASP A 291 -9.27 8.66 -2.08
C ASP A 291 -10.63 8.45 -1.40
N PHE A 292 -11.30 9.52 -0.96
CA PHE A 292 -12.70 9.44 -0.55
C PHE A 292 -13.63 9.27 -1.75
N SER A 293 -14.82 8.72 -1.49
CA SER A 293 -15.91 8.78 -2.44
C SER A 293 -16.34 10.21 -2.71
N PHE A 294 -16.48 10.61 -3.99
CA PHE A 294 -16.96 11.94 -4.37
C PHE A 294 -18.45 12.14 -4.08
N ALA A 295 -19.22 11.04 -3.96
CA ALA A 295 -20.61 11.09 -3.52
C ALA A 295 -20.72 10.73 -2.03
N ALA A 296 -21.37 11.59 -1.25
CA ALA A 296 -21.66 11.30 0.15
C ALA A 296 -22.73 10.22 0.31
N GLN A 297 -23.64 10.13 -0.66
CA GLN A 297 -24.78 9.22 -0.71
C GLN A 297 -24.96 8.65 -2.10
N ALA A 298 -25.50 7.42 -2.19
CA ALA A 298 -25.97 6.82 -3.41
C ALA A 298 -27.30 6.10 -3.11
N ASN A 299 -28.32 6.29 -3.96
CA ASN A 299 -29.69 5.80 -3.76
C ASN A 299 -30.27 6.18 -2.38
N GLY A 300 -29.99 7.39 -1.90
CA GLY A 300 -30.48 7.88 -0.59
C GLY A 300 -29.77 7.30 0.62
N MET A 301 -28.75 6.44 0.44
CA MET A 301 -28.01 5.80 1.52
C MET A 301 -26.56 6.30 1.59
N PRO A 302 -25.98 6.42 2.80
CA PRO A 302 -24.63 6.92 2.99
C PRO A 302 -23.59 5.93 2.41
N VAL A 303 -22.63 6.46 1.66
CA VAL A 303 -21.47 5.71 1.18
C VAL A 303 -20.47 5.52 2.34
N ALA A 304 -19.95 4.30 2.51
CA ALA A 304 -19.04 3.99 3.60
C ALA A 304 -17.78 4.88 3.60
N ASN A 305 -17.19 5.09 2.42
CA ASN A 305 -15.98 5.89 2.22
C ASN A 305 -16.26 7.36 1.88
N ARG A 306 -17.41 7.92 2.28
CA ARG A 306 -17.68 9.37 2.13
C ARG A 306 -16.74 10.20 3.00
N VAL A 307 -16.46 11.43 2.58
CA VAL A 307 -15.67 12.38 3.36
C VAL A 307 -16.40 12.80 4.62
N GLU A 308 -15.70 12.83 5.75
CA GLU A 308 -16.19 13.33 7.05
C GLU A 308 -15.01 13.96 7.82
N PRO A 309 -15.25 15.00 8.66
CA PRO A 309 -14.19 15.60 9.47
C PRO A 309 -13.46 14.56 10.34
N GLY A 310 -12.14 14.56 10.34
CA GLY A 310 -11.31 13.65 11.13
C GLY A 310 -11.20 12.21 10.60
N LYS A 311 -11.97 11.84 9.58
CA LYS A 311 -11.97 10.52 8.96
C LYS A 311 -10.77 10.35 8.03
N ARG A 312 -10.22 9.14 7.99
CA ARG A 312 -9.19 8.74 7.02
C ARG A 312 -9.83 8.13 5.78
N PRO A 313 -9.33 8.46 4.57
CA PRO A 313 -9.82 7.83 3.36
C PRO A 313 -9.44 6.36 3.31
N ARG A 314 -10.18 5.59 2.52
CA ARG A 314 -9.81 4.23 2.17
C ARG A 314 -8.51 4.25 1.36
N SER A 315 -7.60 3.33 1.66
CA SER A 315 -6.37 3.13 0.91
C SER A 315 -6.32 1.72 0.32
N SER A 316 -5.54 1.55 -0.75
CA SER A 316 -5.20 0.24 -1.33
C SER A 316 -3.77 -0.21 -1.03
N MET A 317 -3.02 0.55 -0.26
CA MET A 317 -1.68 0.14 0.17
C MET A 317 -1.71 -1.21 0.89
N ALA A 318 -0.84 -2.12 0.48
CA ALA A 318 -0.78 -3.49 0.96
C ALA A 318 0.63 -3.89 1.40
N PRO A 319 1.23 -3.20 2.40
CA PRO A 319 2.46 -3.69 2.99
C PRO A 319 2.19 -5.04 3.65
N THR A 320 2.99 -6.04 3.31
CA THR A 320 2.71 -7.44 3.65
C THR A 320 3.91 -8.12 4.28
N LEU A 321 3.66 -8.88 5.33
CA LEU A 321 4.61 -9.79 5.96
C LEU A 321 4.07 -11.22 5.86
N VAL A 322 4.93 -12.15 5.46
CA VAL A 322 4.59 -13.58 5.33
C VAL A 322 5.37 -14.36 6.36
N PHE A 323 4.68 -15.22 7.08
CA PHE A 323 5.24 -16.08 8.13
C PHE A 323 4.96 -17.55 7.84
N ALA A 324 5.78 -18.43 8.40
CA ALA A 324 5.42 -19.83 8.48
C ALA A 324 4.16 -19.97 9.37
N THR A 325 3.24 -20.83 8.97
CA THR A 325 2.10 -21.16 9.83
C THR A 325 2.61 -22.07 10.96
N THR A 326 2.44 -21.65 12.20
CA THR A 326 2.61 -22.56 13.32
C THR A 326 1.37 -23.43 13.42
N GLN A 327 1.53 -24.75 13.54
CA GLN A 327 0.42 -25.59 13.98
C GLN A 327 -0.05 -25.05 15.34
N PRO A 328 -1.36 -24.99 15.63
CA PRO A 328 -1.81 -24.58 16.94
C PRO A 328 -1.18 -25.53 17.95
N ALA A 329 -0.27 -24.99 18.79
CA ALA A 329 0.18 -25.72 19.96
C ALA A 329 -1.07 -26.04 20.80
N PRO A 330 -1.21 -27.25 21.37
CA PRO A 330 -2.28 -27.52 22.30
C PRO A 330 -2.23 -26.43 23.38
N LEU A 331 -3.40 -25.88 23.73
CA LEU A 331 -3.56 -24.81 24.71
C LEU A 331 -2.95 -25.23 26.05
N THR A 332 -1.68 -24.94 26.28
CA THR A 332 -1.06 -24.92 27.59
C THR A 332 -1.03 -23.48 28.07
N ALA A 333 -1.47 -23.29 29.32
CA ALA A 333 -1.72 -22.01 29.95
C ALA A 333 -0.62 -20.95 29.77
N PRO A 334 -0.98 -19.64 29.83
CA PRO A 334 -0.09 -18.55 29.46
C PRO A 334 1.08 -18.44 30.45
N ALA A 335 2.30 -18.41 29.89
CA ALA A 335 3.47 -17.99 30.64
C ALA A 335 3.39 -16.46 30.86
N THR A 336 3.21 -16.06 32.10
CA THR A 336 3.31 -14.69 32.57
C THR A 336 4.74 -14.19 32.41
N SER A 337 4.98 -13.40 31.36
CA SER A 337 6.24 -12.66 31.24
C SER A 337 6.11 -11.32 31.96
N ALA A 338 6.87 -11.21 33.06
CA ALA A 338 6.98 -10.02 33.89
C ALA A 338 7.77 -8.92 33.15
N TYR A 339 7.09 -7.88 32.68
CA TYR A 339 7.74 -6.59 32.37
C TYR A 339 7.75 -5.73 33.63
N ARG A 340 8.89 -5.65 34.30
CA ARG A 340 9.17 -4.66 35.36
C ARG A 340 9.60 -3.35 34.74
N GLY A 341 8.96 -2.31 35.21
CA GLY A 341 8.91 -0.94 34.77
C GLY A 341 10.23 -0.15 34.72
N MET A 342 10.16 0.86 33.87
CA MET A 342 10.83 2.15 34.03
C MET A 342 9.83 3.25 33.73
N ARG A 343 9.62 4.14 34.70
CA ARG A 343 8.80 5.35 34.51
C ARG A 343 9.61 6.40 33.76
N PRO A 344 9.10 7.01 32.69
CA PRO A 344 9.68 8.23 32.15
C PRO A 344 9.11 9.44 32.92
N THR A 345 10.01 10.28 33.42
CA THR A 345 9.71 11.63 33.86
C THR A 345 9.74 12.54 32.64
N GLY A 346 8.66 13.21 32.35
CA GLY A 346 8.59 14.20 31.26
C GLY A 346 7.35 14.05 30.41
N SER A 347 6.42 15.00 30.58
CA SER A 347 5.15 15.15 29.92
C SER A 347 5.26 15.12 28.39
N SER A 348 4.83 14.05 27.75
CA SER A 348 4.04 14.09 26.51
C SER A 348 3.24 12.81 26.41
N ALA A 349 1.93 12.94 26.49
CA ALA A 349 1.01 11.82 26.47
C ALA A 349 0.89 11.24 25.06
N ILE A 350 1.75 10.30 24.72
CA ILE A 350 1.54 9.36 23.61
C ILE A 350 1.91 7.97 24.13
N ALA A 351 1.02 7.34 24.85
CA ALA A 351 1.12 5.92 25.19
C ALA A 351 -0.25 5.28 25.07
N ALA A 352 -0.67 4.97 23.86
CA ALA A 352 -1.71 3.97 23.68
C ALA A 352 -1.03 2.59 23.74
N ARG A 353 -1.21 1.92 24.87
CA ARG A 353 -0.89 0.51 25.04
C ARG A 353 -1.73 -0.30 24.04
N PRO A 354 -1.15 -1.22 23.24
CA PRO A 354 -1.95 -2.11 22.41
C PRO A 354 -2.91 -2.94 23.28
N PRO A 355 -4.13 -3.21 22.81
CA PRO A 355 -5.08 -4.06 23.53
C PRO A 355 -4.46 -5.45 23.77
N ALA A 356 -4.81 -6.03 24.94
CA ALA A 356 -4.24 -7.28 25.44
C ALA A 356 -4.73 -8.56 24.72
N ASP A 357 -5.39 -8.44 23.59
CA ASP A 357 -5.79 -9.60 22.78
C ASP A 357 -4.56 -10.07 22.02
N ALA A 358 -3.90 -11.07 22.58
CA ALA A 358 -2.71 -11.69 22.04
C ALA A 358 -2.96 -12.13 20.59
N VAL A 359 -2.42 -11.38 19.65
CA VAL A 359 -2.18 -11.88 18.30
C VAL A 359 -1.32 -13.13 18.49
N ILE A 360 -1.83 -14.29 18.11
CA ILE A 360 -1.04 -15.53 18.07
C ILE A 360 0.21 -15.17 17.28
N ALA A 361 1.37 -15.22 17.94
CA ALA A 361 2.61 -14.85 17.28
C ALA A 361 2.77 -15.77 16.07
N PRO A 362 2.81 -15.23 14.86
CA PRO A 362 3.02 -16.05 13.69
C PRO A 362 4.39 -16.74 13.80
N GLY A 363 4.58 -17.84 13.09
CA GLY A 363 5.85 -18.55 13.03
C GLY A 363 7.00 -17.66 12.50
N PRO A 364 8.16 -18.23 12.17
CA PRO A 364 9.27 -17.46 11.62
C PRO A 364 8.88 -16.63 10.38
N LEU A 365 9.40 -15.41 10.30
CA LEU A 365 9.24 -14.55 9.12
C LEU A 365 9.88 -15.22 7.91
N LEU A 366 9.17 -15.20 6.78
CA LEU A 366 9.60 -15.76 5.51
C LEU A 366 9.74 -14.72 4.41
N MET A 367 8.93 -13.64 4.43
CA MET A 367 8.99 -12.63 3.37
C MET A 367 8.45 -11.28 3.85
N THR A 368 9.01 -10.20 3.32
CA THR A 368 8.40 -8.87 3.28
C THR A 368 8.06 -8.53 1.84
N LEU A 369 6.92 -7.88 1.60
CA LEU A 369 6.45 -7.59 0.24
C LEU A 369 5.54 -6.36 0.24
N GLY A 370 5.58 -5.61 -0.86
CA GLY A 370 4.58 -4.60 -1.19
C GLY A 370 4.88 -3.91 -2.50
N SER A 371 4.02 -2.99 -2.89
CA SER A 371 4.08 -2.28 -4.17
C SER A 371 3.45 -0.90 -4.09
N PRO A 372 3.90 0.08 -4.87
CA PRO A 372 3.06 1.18 -5.35
C PRO A 372 2.12 0.74 -6.48
N GLY A 373 1.14 1.59 -6.83
CA GLY A 373 0.28 1.35 -8.00
C GLY A 373 -1.21 1.68 -7.83
N GLY A 374 -1.58 2.56 -6.89
CA GLY A 374 -2.98 2.87 -6.61
C GLY A 374 -3.78 1.62 -6.25
N SER A 375 -5.02 1.50 -6.73
CA SER A 375 -5.86 0.33 -6.43
C SER A 375 -5.36 -0.99 -7.06
N GLN A 376 -4.46 -0.94 -8.04
CA GLN A 376 -3.81 -2.13 -8.60
C GLN A 376 -2.81 -2.79 -7.64
N ILE A 377 -2.34 -2.10 -6.59
CA ILE A 377 -1.42 -2.64 -5.56
C ILE A 377 -1.92 -3.99 -5.03
N ILE A 378 -3.21 -4.10 -4.78
CA ILE A 378 -3.86 -5.31 -4.27
C ILE A 378 -3.59 -6.49 -5.21
N GLY A 379 -3.83 -6.29 -6.52
CA GLY A 379 -3.58 -7.31 -7.55
C GLY A 379 -2.10 -7.66 -7.67
N TYR A 380 -1.21 -6.67 -7.63
CA TYR A 380 0.24 -6.90 -7.72
C TYR A 380 0.76 -7.74 -6.56
N VAL A 381 0.36 -7.42 -5.33
CA VAL A 381 0.74 -8.18 -4.13
C VAL A 381 0.15 -9.59 -4.17
N ALA A 382 -1.17 -9.73 -4.44
CA ALA A 382 -1.83 -11.03 -4.50
C ALA A 382 -1.23 -11.95 -5.59
N ARG A 383 -0.95 -11.41 -6.79
CA ARG A 383 -0.29 -12.13 -7.89
C ARG A 383 1.08 -12.65 -7.48
N THR A 384 1.89 -11.79 -6.85
CA THR A 384 3.24 -12.17 -6.42
C THR A 384 3.19 -13.25 -5.35
N LEU A 385 2.23 -13.20 -4.41
CA LEU A 385 2.03 -14.26 -3.43
C LEU A 385 1.56 -15.57 -4.06
N LEU A 386 0.70 -15.53 -5.07
CA LEU A 386 0.32 -16.73 -5.84
C LEU A 386 1.54 -17.35 -6.54
N ALA A 387 2.34 -16.54 -7.21
CA ALA A 387 3.52 -17.01 -7.93
C ALA A 387 4.60 -17.58 -6.98
N THR A 388 4.84 -16.94 -5.84
CA THR A 388 5.87 -17.39 -4.88
C THR A 388 5.38 -18.54 -4.00
N ILE A 389 4.27 -18.37 -3.27
CA ILE A 389 3.74 -19.37 -2.34
C ILE A 389 3.00 -20.47 -3.09
N GLY A 390 2.22 -20.07 -4.08
CA GLY A 390 1.37 -20.97 -4.87
C GLY A 390 2.16 -21.85 -5.81
N ASP A 391 3.01 -21.26 -6.61
CA ASP A 391 3.71 -21.93 -7.69
C ASP A 391 5.20 -22.19 -7.42
N GLY A 392 5.76 -21.60 -6.35
CA GLY A 392 7.14 -21.86 -5.92
C GLY A 392 8.19 -21.10 -6.72
N LEU A 393 7.80 -20.04 -7.45
CA LEU A 393 8.76 -19.20 -8.16
C LEU A 393 9.62 -18.40 -7.17
N ASP A 394 10.85 -18.10 -7.53
CA ASP A 394 11.68 -17.18 -6.79
C ASP A 394 11.10 -15.75 -6.83
N VAL A 395 11.45 -14.95 -5.82
CA VAL A 395 10.84 -13.63 -5.62
C VAL A 395 11.10 -12.66 -6.77
N GLN A 396 12.30 -12.67 -7.38
CA GLN A 396 12.61 -11.77 -8.50
C GLN A 396 11.84 -12.17 -9.76
N THR A 397 11.79 -13.46 -10.06
CA THR A 397 11.01 -14.01 -11.17
C THR A 397 9.53 -13.67 -11.01
N ALA A 398 8.96 -13.94 -9.83
CA ALA A 398 7.57 -13.61 -9.53
C ALA A 398 7.27 -12.12 -9.69
N ILE A 399 8.15 -11.22 -9.23
CA ILE A 399 8.02 -9.77 -9.41
C ILE A 399 8.06 -9.38 -10.89
N SER A 400 8.94 -10.00 -11.67
CA SER A 400 9.17 -9.66 -13.08
C SER A 400 8.07 -10.15 -14.02
N MET A 401 7.18 -11.05 -13.59
CA MET A 401 6.04 -11.52 -14.40
C MET A 401 5.17 -10.38 -14.91
N PRO A 402 4.44 -10.54 -16.02
CA PRO A 402 3.45 -9.59 -16.48
C PRO A 402 2.42 -9.25 -15.39
N ASN A 403 2.05 -8.00 -15.28
CA ASN A 403 0.95 -7.58 -14.43
C ASN A 403 -0.40 -7.84 -15.12
N LEU A 404 -1.36 -8.24 -14.33
CA LEU A 404 -2.73 -8.44 -14.76
C LEU A 404 -3.65 -8.42 -13.53
N GLY A 405 -4.95 -8.18 -13.75
CA GLY A 405 -5.90 -8.18 -12.64
C GLY A 405 -7.29 -7.74 -13.06
N ASN A 406 -8.17 -7.67 -12.08
CA ASN A 406 -9.51 -7.16 -12.26
C ASN A 406 -10.00 -6.44 -10.99
N ARG A 407 -10.51 -5.22 -11.16
CA ARG A 407 -11.03 -4.37 -10.09
C ARG A 407 -12.55 -4.20 -10.17
N ASN A 408 -13.24 -5.25 -10.61
CA ASN A 408 -14.67 -5.31 -10.86
C ASN A 408 -15.13 -4.47 -12.08
N GLY A 409 -14.27 -4.39 -13.08
CA GLY A 409 -14.47 -3.76 -14.38
C GLY A 409 -13.90 -4.64 -15.48
N PRO A 410 -13.38 -4.08 -16.58
CA PRO A 410 -12.61 -4.83 -17.56
C PRO A 410 -11.42 -5.56 -16.91
N THR A 411 -11.04 -6.70 -17.46
CA THR A 411 -9.82 -7.39 -17.07
C THR A 411 -8.64 -6.64 -17.66
N GLU A 412 -7.76 -6.18 -16.79
CA GLU A 412 -6.59 -5.37 -17.15
C GLU A 412 -5.39 -6.29 -17.36
N LEU A 413 -4.73 -6.14 -18.50
CA LEU A 413 -3.49 -6.82 -18.86
C LEU A 413 -2.41 -5.79 -19.12
N GLU A 414 -1.19 -6.08 -18.72
CA GLU A 414 -0.04 -5.20 -18.97
C GLU A 414 0.30 -5.14 -20.46
N ALA A 415 0.20 -3.96 -21.04
CA ALA A 415 0.47 -3.74 -22.46
C ALA A 415 1.88 -4.18 -22.87
N GLY A 416 1.96 -4.93 -23.96
CA GLY A 416 3.22 -5.40 -24.53
C GLY A 416 3.98 -6.47 -23.73
N ARG A 417 3.42 -6.97 -22.61
CA ARG A 417 4.05 -7.98 -21.75
C ARG A 417 3.26 -9.27 -21.61
N VAL A 418 2.00 -9.26 -22.00
CA VAL A 418 1.13 -10.43 -21.99
C VAL A 418 1.03 -10.98 -23.40
N GLY A 419 1.26 -12.30 -23.56
CA GLY A 419 1.15 -12.97 -24.85
C GLY A 419 -0.27 -12.96 -25.40
N ALA A 420 -0.44 -12.84 -26.71
CA ALA A 420 -1.75 -12.80 -27.38
C ALA A 420 -2.61 -14.03 -27.05
N GLY A 421 -2.02 -15.22 -26.96
CA GLY A 421 -2.73 -16.45 -26.61
C GLY A 421 -3.46 -16.41 -25.25
N LEU A 422 -2.90 -15.72 -24.26
CA LEU A 422 -3.57 -15.52 -22.97
C LEU A 422 -4.78 -14.59 -23.12
N ALA A 423 -4.60 -13.46 -23.81
CA ALA A 423 -5.69 -12.51 -24.03
C ALA A 423 -6.85 -13.17 -24.80
N ASP A 424 -6.55 -13.96 -25.84
CA ASP A 424 -7.57 -14.66 -26.64
C ASP A 424 -8.28 -15.75 -25.83
N SER A 425 -7.56 -16.49 -24.99
CA SER A 425 -8.16 -17.47 -24.08
C SER A 425 -9.11 -16.84 -23.08
N LEU A 426 -8.80 -15.65 -22.58
CA LEU A 426 -9.67 -14.89 -21.68
C LEU A 426 -10.88 -14.32 -22.43
N ARG A 427 -10.70 -13.77 -23.64
CA ARG A 427 -11.81 -13.34 -24.51
C ARG A 427 -12.79 -14.47 -24.83
N ALA A 428 -12.29 -15.67 -25.11
CA ALA A 428 -13.10 -16.86 -25.34
C ALA A 428 -13.95 -17.24 -24.11
N ARG A 429 -13.51 -16.90 -22.91
CA ARG A 429 -14.26 -17.04 -21.66
C ARG A 429 -15.23 -15.87 -21.40
N GLY A 430 -15.25 -14.86 -22.27
CA GLY A 430 -16.15 -13.71 -22.19
C GLY A 430 -15.57 -12.49 -21.46
N HIS A 431 -14.27 -12.46 -21.15
CA HIS A 431 -13.66 -11.29 -20.55
C HIS A 431 -13.64 -10.10 -21.52
N GLU A 432 -14.06 -8.95 -21.03
CA GLU A 432 -13.69 -7.67 -21.61
C GLU A 432 -12.22 -7.39 -21.22
N ILE A 433 -11.34 -7.27 -22.22
CA ILE A 433 -9.90 -7.06 -22.01
C ILE A 433 -9.54 -5.61 -22.27
N ARG A 434 -8.78 -5.04 -21.32
CA ARG A 434 -8.16 -3.73 -21.46
C ARG A 434 -6.65 -3.84 -21.28
N GLU A 435 -5.90 -3.58 -22.33
CA GLU A 435 -4.45 -3.50 -22.26
C GLU A 435 -4.03 -2.08 -21.88
N ILE A 436 -3.28 -1.96 -20.78
CA ILE A 436 -2.86 -0.68 -20.22
C ILE A 436 -1.43 -0.76 -19.67
N ASP A 437 -0.80 0.40 -19.51
CA ASP A 437 0.43 0.50 -18.74
C ASP A 437 0.16 0.17 -17.26
N MET A 438 0.74 -0.93 -16.78
CA MET A 438 0.59 -1.38 -15.39
C MET A 438 1.93 -1.23 -14.66
N THR A 439 2.23 -0.01 -14.21
CA THR A 439 3.50 0.32 -13.57
C THR A 439 3.49 -0.03 -12.08
N SER A 440 3.70 -1.30 -11.75
CA SER A 440 4.02 -1.72 -10.39
C SER A 440 5.41 -1.25 -9.96
N GLY A 441 5.73 -1.38 -8.70
CA GLY A 441 7.06 -1.13 -8.14
C GLY A 441 7.26 -2.09 -6.98
N LEU A 442 6.99 -3.38 -7.25
CA LEU A 442 7.10 -4.46 -6.29
C LEU A 442 8.51 -4.50 -5.68
N GLN A 443 8.57 -4.59 -4.38
CA GLN A 443 9.79 -4.80 -3.61
C GLN A 443 9.53 -5.92 -2.63
N ALA A 444 10.41 -6.91 -2.59
CA ALA A 444 10.30 -7.98 -1.62
C ALA A 444 11.66 -8.49 -1.18
N ILE A 445 11.70 -9.05 0.02
CA ILE A 445 12.82 -9.82 0.54
C ILE A 445 12.27 -11.14 1.06
N GLU A 446 12.74 -12.23 0.52
CA GLU A 446 12.45 -13.59 0.99
C GLU A 446 13.58 -14.08 1.89
N ARG A 447 13.21 -14.69 3.01
CA ARG A 447 14.13 -15.33 3.95
C ARG A 447 13.98 -16.84 3.84
N ARG A 448 15.04 -17.51 3.43
CA ARG A 448 15.12 -18.96 3.29
C ARG A 448 16.07 -19.52 4.32
N CYS A 449 15.62 -20.46 5.13
CA CYS A 449 16.44 -21.10 6.14
C CYS A 449 16.58 -22.59 5.81
N ASP A 450 17.81 -23.12 5.93
CA ASP A 450 18.08 -24.54 5.80
C ASP A 450 17.68 -25.30 7.08
N ARG A 451 17.78 -26.63 7.04
CA ARG A 451 17.48 -27.50 8.19
C ARG A 451 18.41 -27.26 9.40
N ALA A 452 19.57 -26.69 9.19
CA ALA A 452 20.51 -26.32 10.24
C ALA A 452 20.25 -24.94 10.83
N GLY A 453 19.17 -24.25 10.39
CA GLY A 453 18.79 -22.91 10.86
C GLY A 453 19.59 -21.77 10.24
N ARG A 454 20.45 -22.03 9.24
CA ARG A 454 21.17 -20.99 8.51
C ARG A 454 20.24 -20.36 7.49
N CYS A 455 20.10 -19.05 7.56
CA CYS A 455 19.18 -18.30 6.73
C CYS A 455 19.91 -17.43 5.70
N THR A 456 19.40 -17.41 4.49
CA THR A 456 19.81 -16.50 3.42
C THR A 456 18.68 -15.57 3.06
N LEU A 457 19.00 -14.39 2.58
CA LEU A 457 18.03 -13.41 2.08
C LEU A 457 18.14 -13.33 0.55
N ALA A 458 17.00 -13.39 -0.12
CA ALA A 458 16.89 -13.15 -1.56
C ALA A 458 15.97 -11.93 -1.76
N GLY A 459 16.45 -10.90 -2.45
CA GLY A 459 15.68 -9.71 -2.74
C GLY A 459 15.18 -9.68 -4.17
N GLY A 460 14.03 -9.04 -4.40
CA GLY A 460 13.49 -8.74 -5.72
C GLY A 460 13.05 -7.29 -5.83
N ALA A 461 13.38 -6.65 -6.96
CA ALA A 461 12.96 -5.30 -7.31
C ALA A 461 12.27 -5.28 -8.68
N ASP A 462 11.21 -4.49 -8.78
CA ASP A 462 10.40 -4.39 -9.99
C ASP A 462 11.14 -3.67 -11.12
N PRO A 463 11.30 -4.29 -12.29
CA PRO A 463 11.99 -3.67 -13.42
C PRO A 463 11.21 -2.51 -14.06
N ARG A 464 9.93 -2.30 -13.68
CA ARG A 464 9.09 -1.20 -14.21
C ARG A 464 9.36 0.14 -13.57
N ARG A 465 10.03 0.14 -12.42
CA ARG A 465 10.48 1.33 -11.70
C ARG A 465 11.96 1.23 -11.38
N GLU A 466 12.54 2.32 -10.91
CA GLU A 466 13.95 2.43 -10.56
C GLU A 466 14.22 1.84 -9.16
N GLY A 467 13.67 0.63 -8.91
CA GLY A 467 13.86 -0.09 -7.65
C GLY A 467 15.22 -0.76 -7.58
N LEU A 468 15.74 -0.92 -6.37
CA LEU A 468 17.04 -1.52 -6.11
C LEU A 468 16.97 -2.50 -4.94
N VAL A 469 17.70 -3.61 -5.06
CA VAL A 469 17.99 -4.54 -3.97
C VAL A 469 19.42 -4.30 -3.51
N ILE A 470 19.59 -4.06 -2.20
CA ILE A 470 20.89 -3.88 -1.57
C ILE A 470 21.03 -4.91 -0.45
N GLY A 471 22.10 -5.68 -0.46
CA GLY A 471 22.49 -6.60 0.61
C GLY A 471 23.90 -6.29 1.12
N ARG A 472 24.14 -6.53 2.41
CA ARG A 472 25.45 -6.45 3.05
C ARG A 472 25.71 -7.71 3.85
#